data_78bab4df9eef52141b2d225c14d52aff
#
_entry.id   78bab4df9eef52141b2d225c14d52aff
#
_cell.length_a   1.000
_cell.length_b   1.000
_cell.length_c   1.000
_cell.angle_alpha   90.00
_cell.angle_beta   90.00
_cell.angle_gamma   90.00
#
_symmetry.space_group_name_H-M   'P 1'
#
loop_
_entity.id
_entity.type
_entity.pdbx_description
1 polymer ?
#
loop_
_entity_poly.entity_id
_entity_poly.type
_entity_poly.pdbx_seq_one_letter_code
_entity_poly.pdbx_strand_id
1 'polypeptide(L)'
;GLIGIYSPVHRIGKTRFAMRMGRVLSESIPTLYLNLEGYSGLNYYLPEESGMNLGDLLYYMKQESINPVWKISTLISHMNGVDYIAPIRAEQDFREVTKEEWNQLLDLILEKSIYKVIILDLGDTVDGLYDLLGRCSKVYTPYIEEGAAKAKLNQYEENLRLAGYGEILKKTVRRRMGKPRNPVALEASASKITEFPDRERKS
;
A
#
# COMPACT_ATOMS: atom_id res chain seq x y z
N GLY A 1 8.33 -9.13 -3.89
CA GLY A 1 6.96 -9.48 -3.61
C GLY A 1 6.08 -8.29 -3.25
N LEU A 2 4.81 -8.56 -3.07
CA LEU A 2 3.83 -7.53 -2.69
C LEU A 2 3.45 -7.68 -1.23
N ILE A 3 3.40 -6.56 -0.52
CA ILE A 3 2.85 -6.47 0.84
C ILE A 3 1.64 -5.54 0.77
N GLY A 4 0.47 -6.06 1.15
CA GLY A 4 -0.76 -5.28 1.17
C GLY A 4 -1.06 -4.70 2.54
N ILE A 5 -1.48 -3.45 2.55
CA ILE A 5 -2.01 -2.79 3.74
C ILE A 5 -3.45 -2.40 3.43
N TYR A 6 -4.38 -3.02 4.11
CA TYR A 6 -5.80 -2.74 3.91
C TYR A 6 -6.59 -2.86 5.20
N SER A 7 -7.54 -1.98 5.39
CA SER A 7 -8.50 -2.05 6.49
C SER A 7 -9.86 -1.51 6.06
N PRO A 8 -10.95 -2.16 6.44
CA PRO A 8 -12.30 -1.60 6.26
C PRO A 8 -12.57 -0.44 7.23
N VAL A 9 -11.67 -0.20 8.17
CA VAL A 9 -11.76 0.89 9.16
C VAL A 9 -10.92 2.06 8.68
N HIS A 10 -11.52 3.25 8.64
CA HIS A 10 -10.87 4.47 8.13
C HIS A 10 -10.33 5.34 9.25
N ARG A 11 -9.42 6.24 8.91
CA ARG A 11 -8.84 7.26 9.81
C ARG A 11 -8.14 6.68 11.05
N ILE A 12 -7.44 5.59 10.87
CA ILE A 12 -6.72 4.91 11.95
C ILE A 12 -5.20 4.93 11.78
N GLY A 13 -4.70 5.72 10.85
CA GLY A 13 -3.26 5.86 10.61
C GLY A 13 -2.67 4.80 9.67
N LYS A 14 -3.47 4.21 8.79
CA LYS A 14 -3.05 3.18 7.83
C LYS A 14 -1.91 3.65 6.93
N THR A 15 -1.99 4.85 6.37
CA THR A 15 -0.95 5.42 5.50
C THR A 15 0.36 5.62 6.25
N ARG A 16 0.33 6.16 7.46
CA ARG A 16 1.52 6.30 8.30
C ARG A 16 2.15 4.97 8.64
N PHE A 17 1.34 3.97 8.94
CA PHE A 17 1.80 2.59 9.17
C PHE A 17 2.52 2.04 7.93
N ALA A 18 1.92 2.17 6.75
CA ALA A 18 2.48 1.70 5.49
C ALA A 18 3.80 2.39 5.14
N MET A 19 3.88 3.70 5.33
CA MET A 19 5.11 4.47 5.07
C MET A 19 6.24 4.10 6.03
N ARG A 20 5.94 3.87 7.30
CA ARG A 20 6.95 3.41 8.27
C ARG A 20 7.48 2.03 7.94
N MET A 21 6.61 1.12 7.54
CA MET A 21 7.02 -0.19 7.05
C MET A 21 7.96 -0.06 5.84
N GLY A 22 7.61 0.81 4.90
CA GLY A 22 8.45 1.10 3.73
C GLY A 22 9.83 1.60 4.11
N ARG A 23 9.91 2.52 5.06
CA ARG A 23 11.19 3.04 5.54
C ARG A 23 12.06 1.95 6.15
N VAL A 24 11.49 1.13 7.01
CA VAL A 24 12.26 0.07 7.69
C VAL A 24 12.72 -1.00 6.70
N LEU A 25 11.85 -1.45 5.80
CA LEU A 25 12.22 -2.42 4.76
C LEU A 25 13.29 -1.86 3.82
N SER A 26 13.20 -0.57 3.47
CA SER A 26 14.14 0.08 2.56
C SER A 26 15.58 0.10 3.08
N GLU A 27 15.80 -0.05 4.38
CA GLU A 27 17.13 -0.14 4.96
C GLU A 27 17.92 -1.37 4.48
N SER A 28 17.23 -2.43 4.05
CA SER A 28 17.86 -3.68 3.66
C SER A 28 17.40 -4.25 2.32
N ILE A 29 16.24 -3.84 1.82
CA ILE A 29 15.64 -4.35 0.59
C ILE A 29 15.12 -3.18 -0.22
N PRO A 30 15.44 -3.08 -1.53
CA PRO A 30 14.84 -2.06 -2.38
C PRO A 30 13.32 -2.16 -2.37
N THR A 31 12.67 -1.17 -1.78
CA THR A 31 11.23 -1.17 -1.49
C THR A 31 10.58 0.08 -2.06
N LEU A 32 9.46 -0.09 -2.72
CA LEU A 32 8.65 0.98 -3.26
C LEU A 32 7.29 1.04 -2.56
N TYR A 33 6.88 2.24 -2.17
CA TYR A 33 5.55 2.49 -1.63
C TYR A 33 4.62 3.02 -2.72
N LEU A 34 3.44 2.41 -2.85
CA LEU A 34 2.37 2.86 -3.74
C LEU A 34 1.08 3.03 -2.96
N ASN A 35 0.42 4.16 -3.16
CA ASN A 35 -0.90 4.42 -2.60
C ASN A 35 -1.97 4.26 -3.69
N LEU A 36 -2.85 3.29 -3.50
CA LEU A 36 -3.95 2.97 -4.41
C LEU A 36 -5.28 3.30 -3.72
N GLU A 37 -5.51 4.59 -3.53
CA GLU A 37 -6.73 5.13 -2.95
C GLU A 37 -7.32 6.21 -3.85
N GLY A 38 -8.64 6.23 -4.01
CA GLY A 38 -9.32 7.25 -4.81
C GLY A 38 -9.17 8.65 -4.23
N TYR A 39 -9.31 8.77 -2.93
CA TYR A 39 -9.01 9.99 -2.16
C TYR A 39 -7.83 9.70 -1.25
N SER A 40 -6.64 9.98 -1.76
CA SER A 40 -5.41 9.75 -1.01
C SER A 40 -5.12 10.90 -0.05
N GLY A 41 -5.03 10.58 1.23
CA GLY A 41 -4.52 11.52 2.24
C GLY A 41 -3.02 11.76 2.15
N LEU A 42 -2.33 11.05 1.28
CA LEU A 42 -0.88 11.12 1.10
C LEU A 42 -0.43 12.52 0.69
N ASN A 43 -1.24 13.25 -0.06
CA ASN A 43 -0.94 14.63 -0.48
C ASN A 43 -0.68 15.59 0.67
N TYR A 44 -1.22 15.28 1.86
CA TYR A 44 -0.90 16.04 3.07
C TYR A 44 0.57 15.92 3.47
N TYR A 45 1.19 14.79 3.18
CA TYR A 45 2.59 14.49 3.53
C TYR A 45 3.57 14.80 2.40
N LEU A 46 3.08 14.99 1.17
CA LEU A 46 3.93 15.22 0.00
C LEU A 46 4.17 16.71 -0.24
N PRO A 47 5.34 17.07 -0.80
CA PRO A 47 5.56 18.43 -1.30
C PRO A 47 4.56 18.78 -2.40
N GLU A 48 4.20 20.05 -2.53
CA GLU A 48 3.18 20.55 -3.45
C GLU A 48 3.51 20.30 -4.93
N GLU A 49 4.75 20.02 -5.25
CA GLU A 49 5.23 19.83 -6.62
C GLU A 49 5.49 18.36 -6.95
N SER A 50 4.47 17.63 -7.27
CA SER A 50 4.70 16.38 -7.99
C SER A 50 4.20 16.53 -9.41
N GLY A 51 5.12 16.69 -10.37
CA GLY A 51 4.76 16.80 -11.78
C GLY A 51 4.09 15.55 -12.30
N MET A 52 4.58 14.34 -11.92
CA MET A 52 4.16 13.07 -12.49
C MET A 52 3.72 12.08 -11.41
N ASN A 53 2.77 11.21 -11.77
CA ASN A 53 2.14 10.28 -10.84
C ASN A 53 1.91 8.89 -11.47
N LEU A 54 1.25 7.99 -10.73
CA LEU A 54 0.91 6.65 -11.22
C LEU A 54 0.08 6.68 -12.50
N GLY A 55 -0.77 7.68 -12.69
CA GLY A 55 -1.56 7.84 -13.92
C GLY A 55 -0.68 8.04 -15.13
N ASP A 56 0.41 8.80 -15.00
CA ASP A 56 1.39 8.98 -16.07
C ASP A 56 2.08 7.66 -16.43
N LEU A 57 2.46 6.87 -15.43
CA LEU A 57 3.08 5.57 -15.67
C LEU A 57 2.12 4.62 -16.40
N LEU A 58 0.85 4.56 -15.98
CA LEU A 58 -0.18 3.76 -16.65
C LEU A 58 -0.38 4.20 -18.10
N TYR A 59 -0.38 5.50 -18.35
CA TYR A 59 -0.45 6.05 -19.71
C TYR A 59 0.73 5.60 -20.56
N TYR A 60 1.95 5.71 -20.04
CA TYR A 60 3.16 5.30 -20.77
C TYR A 60 3.22 3.80 -21.04
N MET A 61 2.69 2.97 -20.16
CA MET A 61 2.63 1.52 -20.36
C MET A 61 1.82 1.12 -21.61
N LYS A 62 0.87 1.94 -22.02
CA LYS A 62 0.07 1.73 -23.23
C LYS A 62 0.81 2.11 -24.50
N GLN A 63 1.97 2.75 -24.39
CA GLN A 63 2.80 3.16 -25.52
C GLN A 63 4.00 2.23 -25.65
N GLU A 64 4.03 1.40 -26.67
CA GLU A 64 5.05 0.35 -26.88
C GLU A 64 6.48 0.88 -27.13
N SER A 65 6.65 2.17 -27.41
CA SER A 65 7.91 2.77 -27.84
C SER A 65 8.80 3.28 -26.70
N ILE A 66 8.37 3.19 -25.42
CA ILE A 66 9.07 3.78 -24.30
C ILE A 66 9.76 2.72 -23.46
N ASN A 67 11.03 2.98 -23.10
CA ASN A 67 11.77 2.15 -22.16
C ASN A 67 11.13 2.24 -20.76
N PRO A 68 10.48 1.18 -20.28
CA PRO A 68 9.76 1.21 -19.01
C PRO A 68 10.69 1.41 -17.81
N VAL A 69 11.91 0.87 -17.86
CA VAL A 69 12.89 1.03 -16.77
C VAL A 69 13.25 2.49 -16.59
N TRP A 70 13.56 3.18 -17.68
CA TRP A 70 13.87 4.60 -17.63
C TRP A 70 12.69 5.42 -17.10
N LYS A 71 11.48 5.08 -17.56
CA LYS A 71 10.27 5.82 -17.17
C LYS A 71 9.95 5.65 -15.68
N ILE A 72 10.05 4.44 -15.16
CA ILE A 72 9.88 4.19 -13.71
C ILE A 72 10.86 5.05 -12.93
N SER A 73 12.15 5.06 -13.31
CA SER A 73 13.17 5.82 -12.60
C SER A 73 12.88 7.33 -12.56
N THR A 74 12.26 7.88 -13.61
CA THR A 74 11.89 9.31 -13.66
C THR A 74 10.72 9.67 -12.75
N LEU A 75 9.90 8.70 -12.37
CA LEU A 75 8.70 8.89 -11.55
C LEU A 75 8.94 8.70 -10.06
N ILE A 76 10.08 8.13 -9.70
CA ILE A 76 10.40 7.86 -8.29
C ILE A 76 10.70 9.17 -7.57
N SER A 77 10.04 9.35 -6.45
CA SER A 77 10.34 10.38 -5.46
C SER A 77 10.74 9.73 -4.15
N HIS A 78 11.41 10.49 -3.31
CA HIS A 78 11.93 10.01 -2.04
C HIS A 78 11.50 10.93 -0.91
N MET A 79 11.00 10.36 0.18
CA MET A 79 10.60 11.10 1.37
C MET A 79 10.76 10.25 2.63
N ASN A 80 11.48 10.78 3.63
CA ASN A 80 11.67 10.13 4.93
C ASN A 80 12.17 8.68 4.84
N GLY A 81 13.11 8.41 3.93
CA GLY A 81 13.66 7.07 3.74
C GLY A 81 12.79 6.12 2.93
N VAL A 82 11.76 6.62 2.26
CA VAL A 82 10.83 5.82 1.45
C VAL A 82 10.82 6.30 0.01
N ASP A 83 11.03 5.38 -0.92
CA ASP A 83 10.80 5.62 -2.33
C ASP A 83 9.33 5.41 -2.66
N TYR A 84 8.75 6.33 -3.41
CA TYR A 84 7.34 6.25 -3.78
C TYR A 84 7.12 6.83 -5.18
N ILE A 85 6.00 6.47 -5.79
CA ILE A 85 5.43 7.16 -6.95
C ILE A 85 4.17 7.86 -6.46
N ALA A 86 4.01 9.14 -6.80
CA ALA A 86 2.87 9.93 -6.38
C ALA A 86 1.55 9.27 -6.85
N PRO A 87 0.49 9.29 -6.02
CA PRO A 87 -0.79 8.69 -6.35
C PRO A 87 -1.50 9.45 -7.46
N ILE A 88 -2.46 8.80 -8.11
CA ILE A 88 -3.36 9.44 -9.06
C ILE A 88 -4.16 10.52 -8.33
N ARG A 89 -4.22 11.73 -8.88
CA ARG A 89 -4.88 12.88 -8.23
C ARG A 89 -6.39 12.87 -8.43
N ALA A 90 -6.83 12.65 -9.68
CA ALA A 90 -8.24 12.66 -10.00
C ALA A 90 -8.88 11.32 -9.61
N GLU A 91 -9.84 11.35 -8.71
CA GLU A 91 -10.54 10.14 -8.23
C GLU A 91 -11.22 9.40 -9.40
N GLN A 92 -11.75 10.15 -10.37
CA GLN A 92 -12.35 9.56 -11.56
C GLN A 92 -11.33 8.77 -12.39
N ASP A 93 -10.14 9.31 -12.58
CA ASP A 93 -9.07 8.62 -13.31
C ASP A 93 -8.62 7.36 -12.55
N PHE A 94 -8.52 7.44 -11.26
CA PHE A 94 -8.21 6.28 -10.39
C PHE A 94 -9.27 5.18 -10.56
N ARG A 95 -10.54 5.55 -10.54
CA ARG A 95 -11.67 4.63 -10.65
C ARG A 95 -11.71 3.90 -12.00
N GLU A 96 -11.21 4.53 -13.05
CA GLU A 96 -11.16 3.96 -14.40
C GLU A 96 -10.02 2.94 -14.60
N VAL A 97 -9.04 2.90 -13.71
CA VAL A 97 -7.95 1.92 -13.78
C VAL A 97 -8.50 0.54 -13.47
N THR A 98 -8.31 -0.38 -14.41
CA THR A 98 -8.80 -1.75 -14.28
C THR A 98 -7.85 -2.61 -13.45
N LYS A 99 -8.39 -3.70 -12.90
CA LYS A 99 -7.64 -4.75 -12.23
C LYS A 99 -6.46 -5.24 -13.08
N GLU A 100 -6.69 -5.45 -14.36
CA GLU A 100 -5.67 -5.90 -15.30
C GLU A 100 -4.54 -4.89 -15.44
N GLU A 101 -4.88 -3.61 -15.52
CA GLU A 101 -3.90 -2.52 -15.61
C GLU A 101 -3.06 -2.42 -14.33
N TRP A 102 -3.67 -2.55 -13.15
CA TRP A 102 -2.92 -2.59 -11.89
C TRP A 102 -1.96 -3.77 -11.85
N ASN A 103 -2.42 -4.95 -12.25
CA ASN A 103 -1.57 -6.14 -12.26
C ASN A 103 -0.39 -6.00 -13.22
N GLN A 104 -0.61 -5.45 -14.42
CA GLN A 104 0.46 -5.19 -15.38
C GLN A 104 1.49 -4.20 -14.85
N LEU A 105 1.04 -3.14 -14.18
CA LEU A 105 1.92 -2.15 -13.57
C LEU A 105 2.81 -2.77 -12.49
N LEU A 106 2.23 -3.59 -11.62
CA LEU A 106 2.97 -4.26 -10.55
C LEU A 106 3.99 -5.25 -11.12
N ASP A 107 3.60 -6.02 -12.13
CA ASP A 107 4.52 -6.94 -12.81
C ASP A 107 5.68 -6.18 -13.46
N LEU A 108 5.40 -5.06 -14.13
CA LEU A 108 6.42 -4.23 -14.74
C LEU A 108 7.45 -3.74 -13.71
N ILE A 109 6.98 -3.21 -12.59
CA ILE A 109 7.86 -2.70 -11.53
C ILE A 109 8.71 -3.83 -10.95
N LEU A 110 8.12 -4.97 -10.63
CA LEU A 110 8.85 -6.10 -10.04
C LEU A 110 9.85 -6.73 -11.00
N GLU A 111 9.55 -6.78 -12.30
CA GLU A 111 10.39 -7.40 -13.30
C GLU A 111 11.48 -6.47 -13.85
N LYS A 112 11.17 -5.18 -14.01
CA LYS A 112 11.98 -4.23 -14.76
C LYS A 112 12.62 -3.12 -13.93
N SER A 113 12.33 -3.02 -12.64
CA SER A 113 12.96 -2.03 -11.76
C SER A 113 13.86 -2.68 -10.73
N ILE A 114 14.54 -1.85 -9.92
CA ILE A 114 15.37 -2.32 -8.82
C ILE A 114 14.56 -2.87 -7.64
N TYR A 115 13.27 -2.54 -7.57
CA TYR A 115 12.46 -2.84 -6.39
C TYR A 115 12.13 -4.32 -6.29
N LYS A 116 12.37 -4.89 -5.13
CA LYS A 116 12.07 -6.29 -4.79
C LYS A 116 10.80 -6.42 -3.99
N VAL A 117 10.40 -5.36 -3.31
CA VAL A 117 9.18 -5.28 -2.51
C VAL A 117 8.39 -4.03 -2.90
N ILE A 118 7.08 -4.20 -3.09
CA ILE A 118 6.14 -3.09 -3.24
C ILE A 118 5.16 -3.16 -2.07
N ILE A 119 5.06 -2.07 -1.33
CA ILE A 119 4.02 -1.88 -0.32
C ILE A 119 2.83 -1.22 -0.98
N LEU A 120 1.71 -1.92 -0.98
CA LEU A 120 0.43 -1.45 -1.51
C LEU A 120 -0.44 -0.94 -0.39
N ASP A 121 -0.62 0.36 -0.32
CA ASP A 121 -1.57 1.01 0.58
C ASP A 121 -2.91 1.11 -0.13
N LEU A 122 -3.82 0.16 0.17
CA LEU A 122 -5.01 -0.09 -0.62
C LEU A 122 -6.24 0.57 0.00
N GLY A 123 -7.02 1.23 -0.84
CA GLY A 123 -8.33 1.76 -0.50
C GLY A 123 -9.47 0.85 -0.94
N ASP A 124 -10.70 1.20 -0.54
CA ASP A 124 -11.89 0.40 -0.81
C ASP A 124 -12.30 0.34 -2.28
N THR A 125 -11.95 1.38 -3.05
CA THR A 125 -12.46 1.58 -4.41
C THR A 125 -11.50 1.15 -5.51
N VAL A 126 -10.35 0.57 -5.16
CA VAL A 126 -9.44 0.00 -6.15
C VAL A 126 -10.09 -1.19 -6.83
N ASP A 127 -10.08 -1.20 -8.15
CA ASP A 127 -10.62 -2.33 -8.90
C ASP A 127 -9.79 -3.60 -8.66
N GLY A 128 -10.43 -4.70 -8.36
CA GLY A 128 -9.76 -5.95 -8.06
C GLY A 128 -9.07 -5.99 -6.70
N LEU A 129 -9.62 -5.30 -5.69
CA LEU A 129 -9.04 -5.27 -4.34
C LEU A 129 -8.70 -6.67 -3.82
N TYR A 130 -9.63 -7.61 -3.90
CA TYR A 130 -9.40 -8.97 -3.39
C TYR A 130 -8.35 -9.74 -4.20
N ASP A 131 -8.32 -9.54 -5.50
CA ASP A 131 -7.28 -10.13 -6.35
C ASP A 131 -5.89 -9.60 -6.00
N LEU A 132 -5.78 -8.29 -5.76
CA LEU A 132 -4.53 -7.66 -5.33
C LEU A 132 -4.08 -8.18 -3.97
N LEU A 133 -5.00 -8.28 -3.00
CA LEU A 133 -4.71 -8.88 -1.70
C LEU A 133 -4.29 -10.35 -1.84
N GLY A 134 -4.92 -11.07 -2.76
CA GLY A 134 -4.57 -12.46 -3.08
C GLY A 134 -3.15 -12.62 -3.61
N ARG A 135 -2.65 -11.64 -4.34
CA ARG A 135 -1.25 -11.63 -4.85
C ARG A 135 -0.22 -11.29 -3.78
N CYS A 136 -0.61 -10.62 -2.71
CA CYS A 136 0.33 -10.22 -1.67
C CYS A 136 0.88 -11.44 -0.94
N SER A 137 2.17 -11.44 -0.64
CA SER A 137 2.78 -12.44 0.23
C SER A 137 2.33 -12.30 1.67
N LYS A 138 2.02 -11.08 2.08
CA LYS A 138 1.52 -10.71 3.40
C LYS A 138 0.53 -9.57 3.30
N VAL A 139 -0.47 -9.58 4.17
CA VAL A 139 -1.46 -8.51 4.31
C VAL A 139 -1.46 -8.04 5.76
N TYR A 140 -1.38 -6.73 5.97
CA TYR A 140 -1.53 -6.13 7.30
C TYR A 140 -2.85 -5.38 7.35
N THR A 141 -3.65 -5.69 8.35
CA THR A 141 -4.96 -5.06 8.56
C THR A 141 -4.95 -4.29 9.87
N PRO A 142 -4.70 -2.97 9.82
CA PRO A 142 -4.84 -2.11 10.99
C PRO A 142 -6.30 -2.05 11.46
N TYR A 143 -6.51 -2.04 12.76
CA TYR A 143 -7.84 -1.91 13.36
C TYR A 143 -7.77 -1.22 14.71
N ILE A 144 -8.91 -0.82 15.23
CA ILE A 144 -9.07 -0.26 16.58
C ILE A 144 -10.09 -1.08 17.37
N GLU A 145 -9.94 -1.07 18.70
CA GLU A 145 -10.84 -1.74 19.65
C GLU A 145 -12.10 -0.89 19.92
N GLU A 146 -12.93 -0.77 18.91
CA GLU A 146 -14.21 -0.06 18.98
C GLU A 146 -15.28 -0.97 18.36
N GLY A 147 -16.51 -0.93 18.90
CA GLY A 147 -17.58 -1.82 18.48
C GLY A 147 -17.91 -1.77 17.00
N ALA A 148 -18.03 -0.54 16.45
CA ALA A 148 -18.30 -0.35 15.02
C ALA A 148 -17.12 -0.82 14.14
N ALA A 149 -15.89 -0.56 14.58
CA ALA A 149 -14.69 -1.00 13.89
C ALA A 149 -14.59 -2.54 13.88
N LYS A 150 -14.89 -3.20 15.00
CA LYS A 150 -14.93 -4.66 15.07
C LYS A 150 -15.99 -5.25 14.14
N ALA A 151 -17.17 -4.63 14.07
CA ALA A 151 -18.24 -5.06 13.18
C ALA A 151 -17.80 -4.97 11.71
N LYS A 152 -17.15 -3.88 11.32
CA LYS A 152 -16.60 -3.73 9.96
C LYS A 152 -15.53 -4.77 9.64
N LEU A 153 -14.64 -5.04 10.58
CA LEU A 153 -13.60 -6.04 10.42
C LEU A 153 -14.19 -7.44 10.24
N ASN A 154 -15.17 -7.81 11.05
CA ASN A 154 -15.87 -9.10 10.95
C ASN A 154 -16.59 -9.23 9.62
N GLN A 155 -17.26 -8.18 9.16
CA GLN A 155 -17.94 -8.17 7.87
C GLN A 155 -16.94 -8.32 6.71
N TYR A 156 -15.81 -7.64 6.76
CA TYR A 156 -14.75 -7.77 5.77
C TYR A 156 -14.25 -9.22 5.68
N GLU A 157 -13.96 -9.84 6.82
CA GLU A 157 -13.48 -11.22 6.84
C GLU A 157 -14.54 -12.21 6.33
N GLU A 158 -15.79 -12.02 6.69
CA GLU A 158 -16.89 -12.81 6.17
C GLU A 158 -17.01 -12.66 4.65
N ASN A 159 -16.94 -11.43 4.15
CA ASN A 159 -16.99 -11.15 2.71
C ASN A 159 -15.84 -11.80 1.94
N LEU A 160 -14.64 -11.83 2.49
CA LEU A 160 -13.51 -12.56 1.90
C LEU A 160 -13.84 -14.05 1.76
N ARG A 161 -14.38 -14.67 2.81
CA ARG A 161 -14.75 -16.09 2.78
C ARG A 161 -15.86 -16.36 1.77
N LEU A 162 -16.91 -15.55 1.77
CA LEU A 162 -18.05 -15.70 0.86
C LEU A 162 -17.64 -15.53 -0.61
N ALA A 163 -16.70 -14.65 -0.89
CA ALA A 163 -16.18 -14.41 -2.23
C ALA A 163 -15.13 -15.43 -2.69
N GLY A 164 -14.76 -16.40 -1.85
CA GLY A 164 -13.76 -17.41 -2.17
C GLY A 164 -12.31 -16.99 -1.94
N TYR A 165 -12.10 -15.90 -1.19
CA TYR A 165 -10.76 -15.36 -0.87
C TYR A 165 -10.32 -15.60 0.57
N GLY A 166 -10.87 -16.61 1.23
CA GLY A 166 -10.54 -16.93 2.63
C GLY A 166 -9.05 -17.18 2.89
N GLU A 167 -8.31 -17.61 1.89
CA GLU A 167 -6.85 -17.81 1.99
C GLU A 167 -6.10 -16.51 2.35
N ILE A 168 -6.64 -15.34 2.02
CA ILE A 168 -6.05 -14.06 2.38
C ILE A 168 -5.91 -13.93 3.90
N LEU A 169 -6.87 -14.47 4.66
CA LEU A 169 -6.86 -14.41 6.13
C LEU A 169 -5.70 -15.19 6.75
N LYS A 170 -5.23 -16.26 6.09
CA LYS A 170 -4.09 -17.06 6.58
C LYS A 170 -2.77 -16.29 6.53
N LYS A 171 -2.66 -15.30 5.67
CA LYS A 171 -1.48 -14.44 5.53
C LYS A 171 -1.70 -13.03 6.05
N THR A 172 -2.82 -12.78 6.71
CA THR A 172 -3.17 -11.48 7.29
C THR A 172 -2.69 -11.37 8.72
N VAL A 173 -1.99 -10.29 9.00
CA VAL A 173 -1.62 -9.86 10.34
C VAL A 173 -2.53 -8.71 10.74
N ARG A 174 -3.36 -8.93 11.74
CA ARG A 174 -4.16 -7.85 12.33
C ARG A 174 -3.27 -6.99 13.20
N ARG A 175 -3.41 -5.68 13.07
CA ARG A 175 -2.63 -4.73 13.83
C ARG A 175 -3.52 -3.76 14.58
N ARG A 176 -3.54 -3.89 15.90
CA ARG A 176 -4.25 -2.94 16.75
C ARG A 176 -3.55 -1.59 16.72
N MET A 177 -4.31 -0.55 16.38
CA MET A 177 -3.87 0.83 16.38
C MET A 177 -4.39 1.50 17.65
N GLY A 178 -3.48 2.13 18.42
CA GLY A 178 -3.87 2.95 19.56
C GLY A 178 -4.23 4.35 19.10
N LYS A 179 -5.18 5.02 19.80
CA LYS A 179 -5.31 6.47 19.67
C LYS A 179 -4.14 7.08 20.44
N PRO A 180 -3.18 7.76 19.79
CA PRO A 180 -2.09 8.41 20.49
C PRO A 180 -2.65 9.55 21.31
N ARG A 181 -2.66 9.40 22.62
CA ARG A 181 -3.11 10.44 23.55
C ARG A 181 -1.96 11.36 23.97
N ASN A 182 -0.70 10.96 23.72
CA ASN A 182 0.50 11.73 24.04
C ASN A 182 1.68 11.28 23.16
N PRO A 183 2.79 12.06 23.10
CA PRO A 183 3.99 11.72 22.32
C PRO A 183 4.61 10.36 22.66
N VAL A 184 4.57 9.95 23.94
CA VAL A 184 5.12 8.66 24.41
C VAL A 184 4.37 7.48 23.77
N ALA A 185 3.04 7.59 23.64
CA ALA A 185 2.24 6.57 22.99
C ALA A 185 2.56 6.46 21.48
N LEU A 186 2.94 7.56 20.84
CA LEU A 186 3.39 7.57 19.45
C LEU A 186 4.73 6.82 19.27
N GLU A 187 5.68 7.03 20.16
CA GLU A 187 6.97 6.34 20.14
C GLU A 187 6.81 4.84 20.38
N ALA A 188 5.99 4.45 21.35
CA ALA A 188 5.70 3.04 21.63
C ALA A 188 5.02 2.36 20.44
N SER A 189 4.10 3.04 19.75
CA SER A 189 3.48 2.54 18.52
C SER A 189 4.49 2.39 17.39
N ALA A 190 5.41 3.33 17.27
CA ALA A 190 6.47 3.30 16.28
C ALA A 190 7.41 2.10 16.47
N SER A 191 7.85 1.84 17.72
CA SER A 191 8.73 0.70 18.03
C SER A 191 8.06 -0.64 17.72
N LYS A 192 6.76 -0.78 18.03
CA LYS A 192 6.01 -1.99 17.70
C LYS A 192 5.88 -2.22 16.19
N ILE A 193 5.78 -1.15 15.41
CA ILE A 193 5.72 -1.23 13.95
C ILE A 193 7.06 -1.71 13.37
N THR A 194 8.17 -1.29 13.95
CA THR A 194 9.50 -1.66 13.48
C THR A 194 9.87 -3.13 13.73
N GLU A 195 9.14 -3.84 14.58
CA GLU A 195 9.35 -5.27 14.81
C GLU A 195 8.90 -6.16 13.63
N PHE A 196 7.99 -5.69 12.78
CA PHE A 196 7.42 -6.49 11.69
C PHE A 196 8.39 -6.78 10.55
N PRO A 197 9.14 -5.79 10.07
CA PRO A 197 10.05 -6.02 8.97
C PRO A 197 11.14 -7.03 9.28
N ASP A 198 11.54 -7.15 10.55
CA ASP A 198 12.54 -8.12 10.96
C ASP A 198 12.07 -9.57 10.81
N ARG A 199 10.77 -9.83 10.94
CA ARG A 199 10.18 -11.16 10.69
C ARG A 199 10.10 -11.47 9.20
N GLU A 200 9.86 -10.47 8.37
CA GLU A 200 9.83 -10.63 6.92
C GLU A 200 11.24 -10.85 6.33
N ARG A 201 12.28 -10.36 7.00
CA ARG A 201 13.67 -10.54 6.57
C ARG A 201 14.20 -11.96 6.79
N LYS A 202 13.59 -12.71 7.71
CA LYS A 202 14.07 -14.04 8.13
C LYS A 202 13.39 -15.20 7.40
N SER A 203 12.38 -14.92 6.62
CA SER A 203 11.68 -15.88 5.78
C SER A 203 12.06 -15.70 4.32
#